data_e54d07bd9f644655356d30e9044d90ac
#
_entry.id   e54d07bd9f644655356d30e9044d90ac
#
_cell.length_a   1.000
_cell.length_b   1.000
_cell.length_c   1.000
_cell.angle_alpha   90.00
_cell.angle_beta   90.00
_cell.angle_gamma   90.00
#
_symmetry.space_group_name_H-M   'P 1'
#
loop_
_entity.id
_entity.type
_entity.pdbx_description
1 polymer ?
#
loop_
_entity_poly.entity_id
_entity_poly.type
_entity_poly.pdbx_seq_one_letter_code
_entity_poly.pdbx_strand_id
1 'polypeptide(L)'
;LKALAIADPEDRMAPRPYWKGYLKLSLVTCPVSLTPATSSRDKVRFHTVNSETGNRVRSRYIDTETGDPVEDDDEVRGYEVEKGRHIIIEDEELEAVGLESTRTINIEQFVPSDSIEWIWYDTPYYLMPDDEVAQEAFAVIRKAMESTETLGISRLVLARRERAVMLQPHGKGIVLWTLRFGDEVREPKEVFGDIADRKADPKLVKMVQEVIDQRSKPWDESMVCDPVQENLKKLIASKKKKRGAPKKAKRAEETAEPDNVVNIMDALRKSISQEKKK
;
A
#
# COMPACT_ATOMS: atom_id res chain seq x y z
N LEU A 1 -11.93 35.62 -1.41
CA LEU A 1 -12.31 34.26 -1.80
C LEU A 1 -11.81 34.04 -3.23
N LYS A 2 -10.55 33.58 -3.40
CA LYS A 2 -10.05 33.06 -4.68
C LYS A 2 -10.18 31.53 -4.58
N ALA A 3 -11.10 30.98 -5.38
CA ALA A 3 -11.24 29.55 -5.58
C ALA A 3 -9.89 28.99 -6.07
N LEU A 4 -9.36 27.98 -5.38
CA LEU A 4 -8.30 27.14 -5.93
C LEU A 4 -8.90 26.46 -7.17
N ALA A 5 -8.33 26.76 -8.33
CA ALA A 5 -8.65 26.06 -9.55
C ALA A 5 -8.32 24.56 -9.33
N ILE A 6 -9.34 23.74 -9.30
CA ILE A 6 -9.23 22.30 -9.42
C ILE A 6 -8.77 22.08 -10.85
N ALA A 7 -7.57 21.54 -11.03
CA ALA A 7 -7.06 21.18 -12.35
C ALA A 7 -8.05 20.24 -13.04
N ASP A 8 -8.35 20.52 -14.30
CA ASP A 8 -9.24 19.72 -15.12
C ASP A 8 -8.84 18.24 -15.09
N PRO A 9 -9.81 17.32 -14.93
CA PRO A 9 -9.53 15.88 -14.91
C PRO A 9 -8.97 15.33 -16.22
N GLU A 10 -9.00 16.10 -17.32
CA GLU A 10 -8.55 15.66 -18.65
C GLU A 10 -7.02 15.72 -18.86
N ASP A 11 -6.25 16.42 -18.03
CA ASP A 11 -4.79 16.54 -18.18
C ASP A 11 -3.99 15.55 -17.28
N ARG A 12 -4.64 14.52 -16.77
CA ARG A 12 -3.93 13.44 -16.09
C ARG A 12 -3.41 12.46 -17.13
N MET A 13 -2.17 12.65 -17.58
CA MET A 13 -1.45 11.60 -18.32
C MET A 13 -1.70 10.25 -17.66
N ALA A 14 -2.24 9.30 -18.43
CA ALA A 14 -2.50 7.95 -17.94
C ALA A 14 -1.24 7.40 -17.22
N PRO A 15 -1.37 6.79 -16.06
CA PRO A 15 -0.22 6.25 -15.35
C PRO A 15 0.49 5.24 -16.25
N ARG A 16 1.83 5.32 -16.32
CA ARG A 16 2.61 4.37 -17.10
C ARG A 16 2.35 2.96 -16.58
N PRO A 17 2.07 1.99 -17.46
CA PRO A 17 1.84 0.61 -17.05
C PRO A 17 3.09 0.07 -16.34
N TYR A 18 2.87 -0.62 -15.24
CA TYR A 18 3.89 -1.30 -14.46
C TYR A 18 4.40 -2.56 -15.19
N TRP A 19 3.50 -3.24 -15.90
CA TRP A 19 3.79 -4.46 -16.63
C TRP A 19 2.91 -4.53 -17.88
N LYS A 20 3.45 -5.12 -18.95
CA LYS A 20 2.74 -5.41 -20.21
C LYS A 20 2.96 -6.86 -20.59
N GLY A 21 1.91 -7.49 -21.13
CA GLY A 21 1.94 -8.88 -21.57
C GLY A 21 0.61 -9.33 -22.15
N TYR A 22 0.26 -10.57 -21.94
CA TYR A 22 -0.92 -11.18 -22.52
C TYR A 22 -1.81 -11.81 -21.45
N LEU A 23 -3.12 -11.66 -21.59
CA LEU A 23 -4.12 -12.45 -20.90
C LEU A 23 -4.53 -13.60 -21.80
N LYS A 24 -4.43 -14.81 -21.28
CA LYS A 24 -4.74 -16.05 -22.02
C LYS A 24 -5.80 -16.86 -21.29
N LEU A 25 -6.80 -17.29 -22.03
CA LEU A 25 -7.78 -18.29 -21.60
C LEU A 25 -7.94 -19.31 -22.71
N SER A 26 -7.41 -20.50 -22.54
CA SER A 26 -7.37 -21.54 -23.58
C SER A 26 -6.70 -21.04 -24.86
N LEU A 27 -7.44 -20.94 -25.94
CA LEU A 27 -6.94 -20.46 -27.25
C LEU A 27 -7.11 -18.93 -27.44
N VAL A 28 -7.85 -18.27 -26.57
CA VAL A 28 -8.07 -16.83 -26.64
C VAL A 28 -6.91 -16.13 -25.92
N THR A 29 -6.26 -15.23 -26.63
CA THR A 29 -5.15 -14.43 -26.10
C THR A 29 -5.32 -12.98 -26.50
N CYS A 30 -5.21 -12.06 -25.57
CA CYS A 30 -5.25 -10.63 -25.84
C CYS A 30 -4.15 -9.87 -25.12
N PRO A 31 -3.53 -8.85 -25.74
CA PRO A 31 -2.55 -8.00 -25.09
C PRO A 31 -3.19 -7.15 -23.99
N VAL A 32 -2.51 -7.09 -22.84
CA VAL A 32 -2.98 -6.39 -21.66
C VAL A 32 -1.85 -5.65 -20.95
N SER A 33 -2.24 -4.65 -20.16
CA SER A 33 -1.33 -3.90 -19.32
C SER A 33 -1.83 -3.86 -17.87
N LEU A 34 -0.89 -3.88 -16.93
CA LEU A 34 -1.12 -3.75 -15.49
C LEU A 34 -0.69 -2.38 -14.99
N THR A 35 -1.56 -1.74 -14.25
CA THR A 35 -1.27 -0.48 -13.54
C THR A 35 -1.57 -0.68 -12.05
N PRO A 36 -0.67 -0.29 -11.13
CA PRO A 36 -0.96 -0.37 -9.70
C PRO A 36 -2.26 0.38 -9.37
N ALA A 37 -3.16 -0.25 -8.63
CA ALA A 37 -4.41 0.37 -8.20
C ALA A 37 -4.21 1.40 -7.08
N THR A 38 -3.03 1.36 -6.42
CA THR A 38 -2.65 2.30 -5.36
C THR A 38 -1.48 3.16 -5.79
N SER A 39 -1.42 4.39 -5.31
CA SER A 39 -0.33 5.32 -5.60
C SER A 39 0.18 6.00 -4.32
N SER A 40 1.49 6.11 -4.21
CA SER A 40 2.14 6.92 -3.17
C SER A 40 2.67 8.26 -3.71
N ARG A 41 2.26 8.67 -4.93
CA ARG A 41 2.79 9.86 -5.61
C ARG A 41 2.54 11.15 -4.82
N ASP A 42 1.38 11.24 -4.15
CA ASP A 42 0.98 12.43 -3.41
C ASP A 42 1.47 12.45 -1.96
N LYS A 43 2.16 11.39 -1.52
CA LYS A 43 2.76 11.34 -0.17
C LYS A 43 3.98 12.24 -0.11
N VAL A 44 4.05 13.05 0.96
CA VAL A 44 5.23 13.85 1.27
C VAL A 44 6.41 12.92 1.54
N ARG A 45 7.49 13.08 0.77
CA ARG A 45 8.74 12.33 0.94
C ARG A 45 9.84 13.28 1.40
N PHE A 46 10.67 12.82 2.33
CA PHE A 46 11.83 13.55 2.83
C PHE A 46 13.11 12.90 2.29
N HIS A 47 14.09 13.74 2.04
CA HIS A 47 15.46 13.33 1.79
C HIS A 47 16.31 13.72 3.00
N THR A 48 17.25 12.86 3.39
CA THR A 48 18.25 13.20 4.39
C THR A 48 19.20 14.24 3.78
N VAL A 49 19.42 15.33 4.51
CA VAL A 49 20.31 16.41 4.09
C VAL A 49 21.28 16.74 5.21
N ASN A 50 22.47 17.19 4.86
CA ASN A 50 23.43 17.72 5.82
C ASN A 50 22.89 19.03 6.39
N SER A 51 22.84 19.17 7.70
CA SER A 51 22.29 20.34 8.39
C SER A 51 23.08 21.63 8.15
N GLU A 52 24.40 21.51 7.95
CA GLU A 52 25.29 22.64 7.74
C GLU A 52 25.29 23.12 6.29
N THR A 53 25.43 22.20 5.34
CA THR A 53 25.55 22.52 3.92
C THR A 53 24.21 22.57 3.18
N GLY A 54 23.17 21.90 3.71
CA GLY A 54 21.89 21.73 3.04
C GLY A 54 21.92 20.73 1.87
N ASN A 55 23.05 20.10 1.61
CA ASN A 55 23.20 19.15 0.54
C ASN A 55 22.56 17.80 0.88
N ARG A 56 22.05 17.10 -0.14
CA ARG A 56 21.56 15.73 0.02
C ARG A 56 22.72 14.79 0.36
N VAL A 57 22.54 13.94 1.37
CA VAL A 57 23.48 12.88 1.73
C VAL A 57 23.06 11.54 1.13
N ARG A 58 24.04 10.65 0.94
CA ARG A 58 23.85 9.25 0.55
C ARG A 58 24.23 8.36 1.72
N SER A 59 23.55 7.22 1.85
CA SER A 59 23.99 6.16 2.74
C SER A 59 25.16 5.41 2.11
N ARG A 60 26.06 4.91 2.91
CA ARG A 60 27.17 4.04 2.51
C ARG A 60 27.22 2.90 3.50
N TYR A 61 27.45 1.69 3.02
CA TYR A 61 27.66 0.55 3.89
C TYR A 61 29.04 0.63 4.52
N ILE A 62 29.14 0.16 5.74
CA ILE A 62 30.39 0.14 6.52
C ILE A 62 30.53 -1.28 7.04
N ASP A 63 31.70 -1.88 6.88
CA ASP A 63 32.03 -3.15 7.48
C ASP A 63 31.98 -3.03 9.02
N THR A 64 31.22 -3.91 9.65
CA THR A 64 30.94 -3.83 11.10
C THR A 64 32.13 -4.20 11.97
N GLU A 65 33.15 -4.88 11.44
CA GLU A 65 34.33 -5.28 12.16
C GLU A 65 35.49 -4.31 11.97
N THR A 66 35.71 -3.88 10.72
CA THR A 66 36.85 -2.98 10.40
C THR A 66 36.47 -1.51 10.55
N GLY A 67 35.18 -1.16 10.40
CA GLY A 67 34.71 0.23 10.39
C GLY A 67 34.92 0.94 9.06
N ASP A 68 35.49 0.25 8.06
CA ASP A 68 35.80 0.83 6.76
C ASP A 68 34.53 0.83 5.86
N PRO A 69 34.38 1.80 4.97
CA PRO A 69 33.32 1.82 3.99
C PRO A 69 33.52 0.73 2.93
N VAL A 70 32.42 0.03 2.60
CA VAL A 70 32.39 -0.96 1.53
C VAL A 70 32.09 -0.25 0.20
N GLU A 71 32.86 -0.56 -0.84
CA GLU A 71 32.57 -0.03 -2.18
C GLU A 71 31.43 -0.80 -2.83
N ASP A 72 30.70 -0.12 -3.76
CA ASP A 72 29.49 -0.68 -4.39
C ASP A 72 29.77 -2.04 -5.10
N ASP A 73 30.99 -2.24 -5.64
CA ASP A 73 31.39 -3.46 -6.33
C ASP A 73 31.78 -4.61 -5.37
N ASP A 74 32.00 -4.31 -4.09
CA ASP A 74 32.33 -5.28 -3.04
C ASP A 74 31.07 -5.67 -2.22
N GLU A 75 29.90 -5.07 -2.51
CA GLU A 75 28.64 -5.40 -1.88
C GLU A 75 28.07 -6.71 -2.45
N VAL A 76 28.05 -7.76 -1.63
CA VAL A 76 27.48 -9.06 -2.00
C VAL A 76 26.36 -9.46 -1.05
N ARG A 77 25.51 -10.38 -1.48
CA ARG A 77 24.42 -10.91 -0.65
C ARG A 77 24.87 -12.13 0.13
N GLY A 78 24.79 -12.04 1.46
CA GLY A 78 25.09 -13.13 2.38
C GLY A 78 23.83 -13.70 3.03
N TYR A 79 23.68 -15.04 3.01
CA TYR A 79 22.68 -15.76 3.81
C TYR A 79 23.33 -16.27 5.07
N GLU A 80 22.84 -15.84 6.24
CA GLU A 80 23.39 -16.27 7.53
C GLU A 80 22.95 -17.72 7.83
N VAL A 81 23.90 -18.63 7.92
CA VAL A 81 23.66 -20.05 8.26
C VAL A 81 23.89 -20.34 9.72
N GLU A 82 24.85 -19.64 10.32
CA GLU A 82 25.16 -19.66 11.75
C GLU A 82 25.53 -18.24 12.16
N LYS A 83 25.43 -17.93 13.45
CA LYS A 83 25.73 -16.58 13.95
C LYS A 83 27.11 -16.09 13.46
N GLY A 84 27.10 -15.06 12.64
CA GLY A 84 28.30 -14.46 12.06
C GLY A 84 28.94 -15.22 10.90
N ARG A 85 28.30 -16.30 10.41
CA ARG A 85 28.77 -17.06 9.25
C ARG A 85 27.78 -16.98 8.10
N HIS A 86 28.21 -16.38 7.00
CA HIS A 86 27.38 -16.15 5.82
C HIS A 86 27.85 -16.99 4.63
N ILE A 87 26.89 -17.51 3.86
CA ILE A 87 27.11 -18.01 2.51
C ILE A 87 26.86 -16.86 1.56
N ILE A 88 27.85 -16.52 0.75
CA ILE A 88 27.71 -15.50 -0.29
C ILE A 88 26.89 -16.12 -1.43
N ILE A 89 25.93 -15.38 -1.93
CA ILE A 89 25.11 -15.72 -3.08
C ILE A 89 25.33 -14.67 -4.14
N GLU A 90 25.88 -15.08 -5.27
CA GLU A 90 26.15 -14.20 -6.41
C GLU A 90 24.86 -13.82 -7.15
N ASP A 91 24.87 -12.67 -7.81
CA ASP A 91 23.67 -12.17 -8.53
C ASP A 91 23.28 -13.12 -9.69
N GLU A 92 24.27 -13.77 -10.34
CA GLU A 92 24.06 -14.79 -11.37
C GLU A 92 23.35 -16.02 -10.82
N GLU A 93 23.66 -16.45 -9.60
CA GLU A 93 23.00 -17.57 -8.94
C GLU A 93 21.55 -17.23 -8.62
N LEU A 94 21.27 -16.00 -8.16
CA LEU A 94 19.92 -15.50 -7.93
C LEU A 94 19.12 -15.35 -9.23
N GLU A 95 19.80 -14.97 -10.31
CA GLU A 95 19.15 -14.93 -11.65
C GLU A 95 18.79 -16.32 -12.16
N ALA A 96 19.65 -17.32 -11.91
CA ALA A 96 19.41 -18.70 -12.31
C ALA A 96 18.24 -19.35 -11.55
N VAL A 97 17.99 -18.95 -10.30
CA VAL A 97 16.82 -19.37 -9.51
C VAL A 97 15.56 -18.61 -9.92
N GLY A 98 15.72 -17.41 -10.51
CA GLY A 98 14.61 -16.58 -10.96
C GLY A 98 13.85 -17.23 -12.13
N LEU A 99 12.52 -17.20 -12.05
CA LEU A 99 11.69 -17.73 -13.12
C LEU A 99 11.67 -16.76 -14.32
N GLU A 100 11.85 -17.29 -15.52
CA GLU A 100 11.65 -16.54 -16.75
C GLU A 100 10.19 -16.07 -16.83
N SER A 101 10.01 -14.77 -17.03
CA SER A 101 8.67 -14.21 -17.19
C SER A 101 8.17 -14.49 -18.61
N THR A 102 7.22 -15.37 -18.76
CA THR A 102 6.52 -15.60 -20.04
C THR A 102 5.69 -14.39 -20.48
N ARG A 103 5.58 -13.36 -19.63
CA ARG A 103 4.69 -12.19 -19.82
C ARG A 103 3.26 -12.57 -20.19
N THR A 104 2.79 -13.72 -19.70
CA THR A 104 1.45 -14.21 -19.98
C THR A 104 0.75 -14.56 -18.66
N ILE A 105 -0.43 -14.01 -18.48
CA ILE A 105 -1.37 -14.37 -17.43
C ILE A 105 -2.27 -15.44 -18.02
N ASN A 106 -1.95 -16.71 -17.77
CA ASN A 106 -2.77 -17.82 -18.25
C ASN A 106 -3.79 -18.19 -17.17
N ILE A 107 -5.07 -17.97 -17.42
CA ILE A 107 -6.11 -18.35 -16.45
C ILE A 107 -6.21 -19.87 -16.43
N GLU A 108 -5.82 -20.48 -15.30
CA GLU A 108 -5.74 -21.92 -15.13
C GLU A 108 -7.03 -22.51 -14.53
N GLN A 109 -7.65 -21.75 -13.65
CA GLN A 109 -8.83 -22.19 -12.89
C GLN A 109 -9.78 -21.04 -12.63
N PHE A 110 -11.04 -21.39 -12.33
CA PHE A 110 -12.04 -20.46 -11.86
C PHE A 110 -12.59 -20.96 -10.53
N VAL A 111 -12.84 -20.03 -9.61
CA VAL A 111 -13.40 -20.29 -8.31
C VAL A 111 -14.60 -19.36 -8.06
N PRO A 112 -15.58 -19.72 -7.21
CA PRO A 112 -16.67 -18.82 -6.83
C PRO A 112 -16.14 -17.50 -6.25
N SER A 113 -16.84 -16.40 -6.51
CA SER A 113 -16.37 -15.05 -6.15
C SER A 113 -16.25 -14.80 -4.64
N ASP A 114 -16.92 -15.60 -3.82
CA ASP A 114 -16.93 -15.54 -2.36
C ASP A 114 -16.02 -16.57 -1.67
N SER A 115 -15.29 -17.39 -2.47
CA SER A 115 -14.50 -18.50 -1.94
C SER A 115 -13.13 -18.11 -1.40
N ILE A 116 -12.61 -16.94 -1.75
CA ILE A 116 -11.29 -16.46 -1.30
C ILE A 116 -11.50 -15.37 -0.25
N GLU A 117 -11.06 -15.63 0.97
CA GLU A 117 -11.11 -14.65 2.04
C GLU A 117 -10.14 -13.48 1.78
N TRP A 118 -10.54 -12.28 2.17
CA TRP A 118 -9.77 -11.04 1.98
C TRP A 118 -8.34 -11.10 2.59
N ILE A 119 -8.11 -11.95 3.59
CA ILE A 119 -6.79 -12.12 4.23
C ILE A 119 -5.73 -12.63 3.25
N TRP A 120 -6.14 -13.32 2.17
CA TRP A 120 -5.24 -13.79 1.12
C TRP A 120 -4.84 -12.70 0.12
N TYR A 121 -5.54 -11.56 0.09
CA TYR A 121 -5.27 -10.47 -0.85
C TYR A 121 -4.04 -9.68 -0.41
N ASP A 122 -3.11 -9.43 -1.37
CA ASP A 122 -1.91 -8.65 -1.13
C ASP A 122 -1.98 -7.31 -1.90
N THR A 123 -1.50 -7.25 -3.11
CA THR A 123 -1.38 -6.00 -3.86
C THR A 123 -2.36 -5.96 -5.04
N PRO A 124 -3.19 -4.90 -5.16
CA PRO A 124 -4.14 -4.75 -6.26
C PRO A 124 -3.51 -4.02 -7.46
N TYR A 125 -3.89 -4.49 -8.66
CA TYR A 125 -3.55 -3.88 -9.95
C TYR A 125 -4.80 -3.77 -10.80
N TYR A 126 -4.88 -2.73 -11.63
CA TYR A 126 -5.85 -2.65 -12.71
C TYR A 126 -5.29 -3.31 -13.95
N LEU A 127 -6.00 -4.30 -14.48
CA LEU A 127 -5.70 -4.97 -15.73
C LEU A 127 -6.61 -4.39 -16.82
N MET A 128 -6.00 -3.93 -17.91
CA MET A 128 -6.68 -3.28 -19.01
C MET A 128 -6.18 -3.84 -20.34
N PRO A 129 -6.99 -3.85 -21.41
CA PRO A 129 -6.52 -4.14 -22.77
C PRO A 129 -5.48 -3.08 -23.18
N ASP A 130 -4.39 -3.51 -23.83
CA ASP A 130 -3.28 -2.61 -24.21
C ASP A 130 -3.52 -1.93 -25.56
N ASP A 131 -4.40 -2.47 -26.39
CA ASP A 131 -4.78 -1.93 -27.68
C ASP A 131 -6.28 -2.11 -27.98
N GLU A 132 -6.72 -1.52 -29.10
CA GLU A 132 -8.13 -1.54 -29.51
C GLU A 132 -8.59 -2.95 -29.94
N VAL A 133 -7.71 -3.75 -30.54
CA VAL A 133 -8.02 -5.11 -30.98
C VAL A 133 -8.22 -6.04 -29.79
N ALA A 134 -7.49 -5.81 -28.71
CA ALA A 134 -7.62 -6.59 -27.47
C ALA A 134 -8.95 -6.37 -26.73
N GLN A 135 -9.63 -5.25 -26.98
CA GLN A 135 -10.81 -4.86 -26.20
C GLN A 135 -11.95 -5.87 -26.31
N GLU A 136 -12.19 -6.44 -27.48
CA GLU A 136 -13.27 -7.40 -27.69
C GLU A 136 -13.03 -8.69 -26.90
N ALA A 137 -11.87 -9.33 -27.08
CA ALA A 137 -11.52 -10.56 -26.38
C ALA A 137 -11.47 -10.37 -24.85
N PHE A 138 -10.91 -9.24 -24.40
CA PHE A 138 -10.88 -8.87 -23.00
C PHE A 138 -12.29 -8.69 -22.42
N ALA A 139 -13.18 -7.99 -23.14
CA ALA A 139 -14.56 -7.76 -22.71
C ALA A 139 -15.35 -9.07 -22.61
N VAL A 140 -15.13 -10.01 -23.53
CA VAL A 140 -15.78 -11.34 -23.51
C VAL A 140 -15.33 -12.12 -22.26
N ILE A 141 -14.01 -12.22 -22.00
CA ILE A 141 -13.49 -12.92 -20.82
C ILE A 141 -14.04 -12.29 -19.53
N ARG A 142 -13.96 -10.97 -19.41
CA ARG A 142 -14.46 -10.23 -18.25
C ARG A 142 -15.96 -10.49 -18.03
N LYS A 143 -16.77 -10.40 -19.11
CA LYS A 143 -18.23 -10.56 -19.01
C LYS A 143 -18.63 -12.00 -18.69
N ALA A 144 -17.90 -12.98 -19.20
CA ALA A 144 -18.11 -14.39 -18.86
C ALA A 144 -17.89 -14.62 -17.36
N MET A 145 -16.76 -14.14 -16.80
CA MET A 145 -16.46 -14.23 -15.36
C MET A 145 -17.51 -13.51 -14.51
N GLU A 146 -17.96 -12.33 -14.94
CA GLU A 146 -19.00 -11.56 -14.23
C GLU A 146 -20.34 -12.32 -14.22
N SER A 147 -20.75 -12.88 -15.35
CA SER A 147 -22.04 -13.59 -15.47
C SER A 147 -22.07 -14.94 -14.75
N THR A 148 -20.92 -15.56 -14.53
CA THR A 148 -20.78 -16.81 -13.79
C THR A 148 -20.41 -16.59 -12.32
N GLU A 149 -20.27 -15.34 -11.88
CA GLU A 149 -19.86 -14.96 -10.51
C GLU A 149 -18.57 -15.67 -10.08
N THR A 150 -17.57 -15.73 -10.98
CA THR A 150 -16.31 -16.41 -10.72
C THR A 150 -15.11 -15.49 -10.77
N LEU A 151 -14.05 -15.90 -10.07
CA LEU A 151 -12.71 -15.32 -10.10
C LEU A 151 -11.79 -16.23 -10.89
N GLY A 152 -10.93 -15.64 -11.74
CA GLY A 152 -9.89 -16.39 -12.42
C GLY A 152 -8.64 -16.51 -11.56
N ILE A 153 -8.06 -17.70 -11.48
CA ILE A 153 -6.79 -17.96 -10.78
C ILE A 153 -5.70 -18.20 -11.81
N SER A 154 -4.56 -17.57 -11.60
CA SER A 154 -3.40 -17.67 -12.48
C SER A 154 -2.11 -17.51 -11.69
N ARG A 155 -0.99 -17.60 -12.40
CA ARG A 155 0.34 -17.26 -11.91
C ARG A 155 0.96 -16.19 -12.78
N LEU A 156 1.74 -15.32 -12.17
CA LEU A 156 2.40 -14.22 -12.85
C LEU A 156 3.77 -13.96 -12.23
N VAL A 157 4.80 -13.84 -13.06
CA VAL A 157 6.12 -13.41 -12.59
C VAL A 157 6.16 -11.88 -12.58
N LEU A 158 6.24 -11.32 -11.37
CA LEU A 158 6.40 -9.88 -11.12
C LEU A 158 7.69 -9.67 -10.32
N ALA A 159 8.54 -8.75 -10.77
CA ALA A 159 9.82 -8.44 -10.13
C ALA A 159 10.65 -9.71 -9.83
N ARG A 160 10.80 -10.60 -10.82
CA ARG A 160 11.55 -11.87 -10.76
C ARG A 160 10.99 -12.91 -9.77
N ARG A 161 9.77 -12.72 -9.27
CA ARG A 161 9.10 -13.69 -8.39
C ARG A 161 7.78 -14.11 -8.98
N GLU A 162 7.53 -15.41 -8.99
CA GLU A 162 6.21 -15.93 -9.31
C GLU A 162 5.25 -15.59 -8.15
N ARG A 163 4.07 -15.13 -8.53
CA ARG A 163 2.98 -14.83 -7.60
C ARG A 163 1.72 -15.52 -8.08
N ALA A 164 1.02 -16.18 -7.18
CA ALA A 164 -0.36 -16.52 -7.44
C ALA A 164 -1.16 -15.23 -7.57
N VAL A 165 -2.02 -15.17 -8.55
CA VAL A 165 -2.84 -13.98 -8.82
C VAL A 165 -4.30 -14.38 -9.02
N MET A 166 -5.17 -13.50 -8.59
CA MET A 166 -6.61 -13.60 -8.74
C MET A 166 -7.10 -12.46 -9.63
N LEU A 167 -7.93 -12.80 -10.61
CA LEU A 167 -8.57 -11.85 -11.53
C LEU A 167 -10.04 -11.70 -11.14
N GLN A 168 -10.45 -10.49 -10.87
CA GLN A 168 -11.83 -10.15 -10.49
C GLN A 168 -12.41 -9.12 -11.44
N PRO A 169 -13.54 -9.38 -12.12
CA PRO A 169 -14.24 -8.37 -12.91
C PRO A 169 -14.59 -7.14 -12.06
N HIS A 170 -14.29 -5.95 -12.58
CA HIS A 170 -14.61 -4.71 -11.89
C HIS A 170 -14.90 -3.58 -12.90
N GLY A 171 -16.14 -3.16 -12.98
CA GLY A 171 -16.58 -2.15 -13.93
C GLY A 171 -16.25 -2.53 -15.37
N LYS A 172 -15.49 -1.69 -16.07
CA LYS A 172 -15.06 -1.95 -17.46
C LYS A 172 -13.77 -2.76 -17.56
N GLY A 173 -13.07 -2.99 -16.44
CA GLY A 173 -11.78 -3.66 -16.35
C GLY A 173 -11.81 -4.94 -15.52
N ILE A 174 -10.63 -5.39 -15.19
CA ILE A 174 -10.40 -6.49 -14.24
C ILE A 174 -9.44 -5.97 -13.18
N VAL A 175 -9.71 -6.25 -11.91
CA VAL A 175 -8.72 -6.09 -10.83
C VAL A 175 -7.95 -7.38 -10.69
N LEU A 176 -6.65 -7.30 -10.81
CA LEU A 176 -5.74 -8.40 -10.50
C LEU A 176 -5.17 -8.18 -9.11
N TRP A 177 -5.37 -9.14 -8.22
CA TRP A 177 -4.76 -9.18 -6.91
C TRP A 177 -3.61 -10.18 -6.92
N THR A 178 -2.45 -9.80 -6.41
CA THR A 178 -1.48 -10.80 -5.96
C THR A 178 -1.99 -11.43 -4.69
N LEU A 179 -1.76 -12.75 -4.55
CA LEU A 179 -2.17 -13.50 -3.38
C LEU A 179 -0.95 -13.78 -2.50
N ARG A 180 -1.18 -13.82 -1.18
CA ARG A 180 -0.17 -14.27 -0.21
C ARG A 180 0.10 -15.75 -0.38
N PHE A 181 1.31 -16.18 -0.08
CA PHE A 181 1.64 -17.59 -0.03
C PHE A 181 1.03 -18.26 1.21
N GLY A 182 0.86 -19.60 1.16
CA GLY A 182 0.23 -20.34 2.23
C GLY A 182 0.93 -20.25 3.58
N ASP A 183 2.25 -20.06 3.56
CA ASP A 183 3.09 -19.89 4.75
C ASP A 183 3.09 -18.46 5.31
N GLU A 184 2.57 -17.49 4.56
CA GLU A 184 2.45 -16.08 5.01
C GLU A 184 1.15 -15.84 5.80
N VAL A 185 0.13 -16.69 5.64
CA VAL A 185 -1.18 -16.51 6.29
C VAL A 185 -1.28 -17.41 7.52
N ARG A 186 -1.40 -16.77 8.68
CA ARG A 186 -1.57 -17.49 9.96
C ARG A 186 -2.97 -18.07 10.09
N GLU A 187 -3.07 -19.27 10.61
CA GLU A 187 -4.34 -19.89 10.93
C GLU A 187 -5.07 -19.08 12.03
N PRO A 188 -6.36 -18.72 11.84
CA PRO A 188 -7.12 -17.99 12.87
C PRO A 188 -7.13 -18.70 14.23
N LYS A 189 -7.08 -20.02 14.24
CA LYS A 189 -7.01 -20.82 15.47
C LYS A 189 -5.76 -20.58 16.30
N GLU A 190 -4.64 -20.27 15.67
CA GLU A 190 -3.39 -19.97 16.37
C GLU A 190 -3.47 -18.66 17.18
N VAL A 191 -4.28 -17.72 16.68
CA VAL A 191 -4.41 -16.39 17.28
C VAL A 191 -5.64 -16.28 18.17
N PHE A 192 -6.76 -16.90 17.77
CA PHE A 192 -8.04 -16.79 18.46
C PHE A 192 -8.34 -17.97 19.37
N GLY A 193 -7.46 -19.00 19.39
CA GLY A 193 -7.70 -20.24 20.14
C GLY A 193 -7.93 -20.05 21.64
N ASP A 194 -7.32 -19.04 22.25
CA ASP A 194 -7.44 -18.71 23.66
C ASP A 194 -8.66 -17.83 23.99
N ILE A 195 -9.42 -17.38 22.97
CA ILE A 195 -10.62 -16.59 23.20
C ILE A 195 -11.74 -17.52 23.70
N ALA A 196 -12.13 -17.34 24.96
CA ALA A 196 -13.21 -18.12 25.54
C ALA A 196 -14.55 -17.83 24.85
N ASP A 197 -15.27 -18.88 24.46
CA ASP A 197 -16.63 -18.77 23.93
C ASP A 197 -17.60 -18.38 25.06
N ARG A 198 -17.86 -17.08 25.21
CA ARG A 198 -18.78 -16.53 26.22
C ARG A 198 -20.08 -16.10 25.54
N LYS A 199 -21.21 -16.60 26.06
CA LYS A 199 -22.50 -16.11 25.62
C LYS A 199 -22.66 -14.63 26.03
N ALA A 200 -22.86 -13.78 25.03
CA ALA A 200 -23.15 -12.37 25.26
C ALA A 200 -24.54 -12.19 25.88
N ASP A 201 -24.67 -11.27 26.86
CA ASP A 201 -25.96 -10.90 27.43
C ASP A 201 -26.81 -10.19 26.35
N PRO A 202 -28.02 -10.70 26.00
CA PRO A 202 -28.85 -10.11 24.96
C PRO A 202 -29.24 -8.64 25.23
N LYS A 203 -29.33 -8.23 26.50
CA LYS A 203 -29.63 -6.84 26.84
C LYS A 203 -28.45 -5.92 26.50
N LEU A 204 -27.23 -6.34 26.81
CA LEU A 204 -26.03 -5.60 26.46
C LEU A 204 -25.82 -5.54 24.94
N VAL A 205 -26.05 -6.65 24.24
CA VAL A 205 -26.01 -6.67 22.77
C VAL A 205 -26.99 -5.65 22.19
N LYS A 206 -28.22 -5.59 22.68
CA LYS A 206 -29.22 -4.63 22.20
C LYS A 206 -28.81 -3.17 22.43
N MET A 207 -28.26 -2.86 23.61
CA MET A 207 -27.76 -1.51 23.89
C MET A 207 -26.59 -1.13 22.95
N VAL A 208 -25.70 -2.07 22.65
CA VAL A 208 -24.60 -1.82 21.72
C VAL A 208 -25.11 -1.65 20.28
N GLN A 209 -26.13 -2.42 19.88
CA GLN A 209 -26.78 -2.24 18.56
C GLN A 209 -27.37 -0.84 18.41
N GLU A 210 -28.05 -0.29 19.42
CA GLU A 210 -28.55 1.10 19.39
C GLU A 210 -27.44 2.13 19.16
N VAL A 211 -26.25 1.93 19.76
CA VAL A 211 -25.08 2.79 19.54
C VAL A 211 -24.53 2.63 18.14
N ILE A 212 -24.49 1.40 17.62
CA ILE A 212 -24.03 1.12 16.24
C ILE A 212 -24.97 1.83 15.24
N ASP A 213 -26.26 1.69 15.40
CA ASP A 213 -27.27 2.32 14.52
C ASP A 213 -27.12 3.84 14.49
N GLN A 214 -26.91 4.48 15.65
CA GLN A 214 -26.70 5.92 15.76
C GLN A 214 -25.41 6.39 15.07
N ARG A 215 -24.38 5.54 14.96
CA ARG A 215 -23.07 5.86 14.39
C ARG A 215 -22.89 5.31 12.97
N SER A 216 -23.83 4.53 12.47
CA SER A 216 -23.76 3.95 11.12
C SER A 216 -23.91 5.04 10.08
N LYS A 217 -22.97 5.07 9.14
CA LYS A 217 -22.96 5.97 7.98
C LYS A 217 -22.50 5.19 6.75
N PRO A 218 -22.96 5.57 5.55
CA PRO A 218 -22.39 5.03 4.31
C PRO A 218 -20.88 5.24 4.27
N TRP A 219 -20.18 4.29 3.64
CA TRP A 219 -18.73 4.43 3.42
C TRP A 219 -18.44 5.65 2.54
N ASP A 220 -17.43 6.44 2.94
CA ASP A 220 -16.94 7.58 2.20
C ASP A 220 -15.41 7.62 2.31
N GLU A 221 -14.72 7.93 1.20
CA GLU A 221 -13.25 7.97 1.13
C GLU A 221 -12.63 8.97 2.11
N SER A 222 -13.36 10.01 2.50
CA SER A 222 -12.88 10.99 3.47
C SER A 222 -12.67 10.41 4.87
N MET A 223 -13.29 9.25 5.18
CA MET A 223 -13.13 8.56 6.46
C MET A 223 -11.71 8.00 6.66
N VAL A 224 -10.94 7.85 5.59
CA VAL A 224 -9.57 7.30 5.59
C VAL A 224 -8.51 8.33 5.18
N CYS A 225 -8.79 9.62 5.37
CA CYS A 225 -7.80 10.68 5.16
C CYS A 225 -6.62 10.54 6.13
N ASP A 226 -5.39 10.76 5.62
CA ASP A 226 -4.18 10.79 6.44
C ASP A 226 -3.96 12.21 7.01
N PRO A 227 -4.28 12.45 8.30
CA PRO A 227 -4.15 13.79 8.89
C PRO A 227 -2.69 14.24 9.00
N VAL A 228 -1.74 13.29 9.08
CA VAL A 228 -0.31 13.60 9.14
C VAL A 228 0.15 14.20 7.82
N GLN A 229 -0.27 13.61 6.69
CA GLN A 229 0.05 14.15 5.36
C GLN A 229 -0.52 15.55 5.15
N GLU A 230 -1.75 15.80 5.60
CA GLU A 230 -2.34 17.13 5.52
C GLU A 230 -1.56 18.17 6.36
N ASN A 231 -1.19 17.81 7.59
CA ASN A 231 -0.43 18.67 8.46
C ASN A 231 0.99 18.94 7.92
N LEU A 232 1.64 17.92 7.33
CA LEU A 232 2.92 18.07 6.64
C LEU A 232 2.82 19.03 5.44
N LYS A 233 1.78 18.90 4.61
CA LYS A 233 1.54 19.81 3.49
C LYS A 233 1.36 21.27 3.99
N LYS A 234 0.59 21.48 5.06
CA LYS A 234 0.40 22.79 5.70
C LYS A 234 1.72 23.34 6.26
N LEU A 235 2.52 22.53 6.95
CA LEU A 235 3.83 22.91 7.48
C LEU A 235 4.81 23.32 6.37
N ILE A 236 4.90 22.52 5.30
CA ILE A 236 5.76 22.80 4.15
C ILE A 236 5.35 24.13 3.48
N ALA A 237 4.04 24.32 3.29
CA ALA A 237 3.51 25.57 2.72
C ALA A 237 3.86 26.80 3.58
N SER A 238 3.75 26.69 4.90
CA SER A 238 4.12 27.79 5.83
C SER A 238 5.63 28.09 5.79
N LYS A 239 6.48 27.05 5.73
CA LYS A 239 7.95 27.22 5.62
C LYS A 239 8.36 27.81 4.27
N LYS A 240 7.70 27.43 3.17
CA LYS A 240 7.92 28.06 1.85
C LYS A 240 7.62 29.56 1.86
N LYS A 241 6.50 29.96 2.49
CA LYS A 241 6.15 31.39 2.63
C LYS A 241 7.17 32.17 3.47
N LYS A 242 7.71 31.58 4.55
CA LYS A 242 8.73 32.21 5.41
C LYS A 242 10.11 32.33 4.73
N ARG A 243 10.46 31.45 3.78
CA ARG A 243 11.70 31.53 2.99
C ARG A 243 11.68 32.67 1.95
N GLY A 244 10.50 33.12 1.54
CA GLY A 244 10.33 34.27 0.62
C GLY A 244 10.42 35.64 1.27
N ALA A 245 10.55 35.75 2.59
CA ALA A 245 10.72 37.04 3.30
C ALA A 245 12.17 37.21 3.74
N PRO A 246 12.84 38.37 3.51
CA PRO A 246 14.22 38.59 3.92
C PRO A 246 14.34 38.49 5.45
N LYS A 247 15.26 37.64 5.92
CA LYS A 247 15.55 37.43 7.34
C LYS A 247 16.10 38.74 7.94
N LYS A 248 15.31 39.40 8.79
CA LYS A 248 15.86 40.24 9.87
C LYS A 248 16.37 39.30 10.96
N ALA A 249 17.66 39.35 11.21
CA ALA A 249 18.27 38.67 12.33
C ALA A 249 17.63 39.09 13.66
N LYS A 250 17.04 38.17 14.38
CA LYS A 250 16.67 38.34 15.79
C LYS A 250 17.47 37.32 16.62
N ARG A 251 18.16 37.90 17.58
CA ARG A 251 18.96 37.38 18.65
C ARG A 251 18.15 36.38 19.48
N ALA A 252 18.82 35.29 19.89
CA ALA A 252 18.26 34.24 20.72
C ALA A 252 17.77 34.81 22.08
N GLU A 253 16.55 34.51 22.42
CA GLU A 253 16.07 34.44 23.80
C GLU A 253 15.70 32.99 24.07
N GLU A 254 16.33 32.46 25.09
CA GLU A 254 16.01 31.18 25.71
C GLU A 254 14.57 31.24 26.24
N THR A 255 13.75 30.31 25.83
CA THR A 255 12.46 30.10 26.47
C THR A 255 12.26 28.62 26.76
N ALA A 256 11.99 28.41 28.03
CA ALA A 256 11.53 27.26 28.77
C ALA A 256 10.90 26.10 27.97
N GLU A 257 11.22 24.90 28.40
CA GLU A 257 10.60 23.64 28.01
C GLU A 257 9.07 23.68 28.23
N PRO A 258 8.25 23.21 27.30
CA PRO A 258 6.84 22.97 27.57
C PRO A 258 6.67 21.66 28.31
N ASP A 259 6.26 21.77 29.56
CA ASP A 259 5.76 20.68 30.41
C ASP A 259 4.47 20.10 29.77
N ASN A 260 4.59 19.04 28.97
CA ASN A 260 3.47 18.44 28.26
C ASN A 260 3.08 17.08 28.83
N VAL A 261 2.88 17.02 30.13
CA VAL A 261 2.18 15.93 30.81
C VAL A 261 0.70 16.27 30.87
N VAL A 262 -0.02 15.97 29.78
CA VAL A 262 -1.49 16.03 29.79
C VAL A 262 -2.00 14.86 30.63
N ASN A 263 -2.45 15.16 31.84
CA ASN A 263 -3.10 14.20 32.71
C ASN A 263 -4.39 13.70 32.03
N ILE A 264 -4.42 12.40 31.68
CA ILE A 264 -5.53 11.73 30.99
C ILE A 264 -6.87 11.97 31.69
N MET A 265 -6.87 12.09 33.02
CA MET A 265 -8.07 12.39 33.82
C MET A 265 -8.63 13.78 33.57
N ASP A 266 -7.79 14.78 33.31
CA ASP A 266 -8.24 16.15 33.01
C ASP A 266 -8.73 16.30 31.58
N ALA A 267 -8.16 15.55 30.63
CA ALA A 267 -8.64 15.46 29.26
C ALA A 267 -10.03 14.80 29.20
N LEU A 268 -10.26 13.72 29.95
CA LEU A 268 -11.55 13.05 30.05
C LEU A 268 -12.62 13.93 30.73
N ARG A 269 -12.28 14.65 31.79
CA ARG A 269 -13.22 15.59 32.45
C ARG A 269 -13.61 16.74 31.52
N LYS A 270 -12.69 17.26 30.73
CA LYS A 270 -12.97 18.29 29.72
C LYS A 270 -13.88 17.79 28.59
N SER A 271 -13.66 16.57 28.12
CA SER A 271 -14.51 15.93 27.10
C SER A 271 -15.95 15.74 27.59
N ILE A 272 -16.13 15.22 28.81
CA ILE A 272 -17.46 15.00 29.41
C ILE A 272 -18.19 16.32 29.67
N SER A 273 -17.47 17.41 30.02
CA SER A 273 -18.10 18.72 30.24
C SER A 273 -18.50 19.44 28.96
N GLN A 274 -17.90 19.14 27.82
CA GLN A 274 -18.25 19.71 26.52
C GLN A 274 -19.46 19.01 25.87
N GLU A 275 -19.66 17.71 26.14
CA GLU A 275 -20.84 16.98 25.65
C GLU A 275 -22.14 17.32 26.40
N LYS A 276 -22.08 17.84 27.63
CA LYS A 276 -23.24 18.29 28.40
C LYS A 276 -23.76 19.68 28.02
N LYS A 277 -23.09 20.39 27.08
CA LYS A 277 -23.46 21.74 26.62
C LYS A 277 -23.91 21.79 25.15
N LYS A 278 -24.14 20.67 24.54
CA LYS A 278 -24.82 20.51 23.26
C LYS A 278 -26.09 19.70 23.50
#